data_76a5bb6e98d90dc146f3efa4cf41c36d
#
_entry.id   76a5bb6e98d90dc146f3efa4cf41c36d
#
_cell.length_a   1.000
_cell.length_b   1.000
_cell.length_c   1.000
_cell.angle_alpha   90.00
_cell.angle_beta   90.00
_cell.angle_gamma   90.00
#
_symmetry.space_group_name_H-M   'P 1'
#
loop_
_entity.id
_entity.type
_entity.pdbx_description
1 polymer ?
#
loop_
_entity_poly.entity_id
_entity_poly.type
_entity_poly.pdbx_seq_one_letter_code
_entity_poly.pdbx_strand_id
1 'polypeptide(L)'
;MRQLRWLRNLAAAALCTLFAVSASANYGASGGKNPPIKPVDVNVCYGCHTQIKEFHADSRHASVNCAHCHEKTTEHLTQGARPVTIKDHRACATCHMAQYNSFVEINLESKARHEKADPKSVSPRFDKLIDGFGFTKEHNEPRSHAFMLVDQWAVDRAFGGRMQFKDWTYISKSELAANGAWNVMRDLDPSTSEQKRFLRQTVTAVNPVCMNCKTQDHILDWKYMGDPDPKAKWDRTSSTVEFARAVSHPMNCYMCHDPHSTQPRVVRDALINAVVDRKLGTYPYDPVKSEQTKMTKVTFKRGGEDFRAIGLLSRSDSVLMCAQCHVEYTCGTGWDCSDPNNHTPVGMADRRTNLFQWANVFDYKSVAVDQYKFKDYKHTWTGAFLPKIQHPEVETFWGSKHERAGVECKDCHMPKVKEPNGKVWTTHAQKSPRYRIKETCLTCHKDWSEKEALYLIDSIQNYIRGKIMKAEHHLADFIDWINRAQWSGKVSEDILAKAYDLQYDATLYWEWWTAENSVGFHNPQDARESLTRSIDASLEGINMLKKAMGVDVIMAKVGREKSTTPTPPTPNQLPPGPAGKPTAGTRAKDALGEEAWKPYVPKK
;
A
#
# COMPACT_ATOMS: atom_id res chain seq x y z
N MET A 1 13.67 53.12 -6.53
CA MET A 1 13.40 51.99 -5.62
C MET A 1 12.42 50.92 -6.18
N ARG A 2 11.50 51.20 -7.09
CA ARG A 2 10.62 50.20 -7.70
C ARG A 2 11.31 49.28 -8.74
N GLN A 3 12.29 49.76 -9.48
CA GLN A 3 13.01 48.95 -10.49
C GLN A 3 13.97 47.93 -9.88
N LEU A 4 14.57 48.20 -8.72
CA LEU A 4 15.44 47.23 -8.05
C LEU A 4 14.68 46.03 -7.44
N ARG A 5 13.41 46.23 -7.07
CA ARG A 5 12.57 45.11 -6.59
C ARG A 5 12.20 44.15 -7.71
N TRP A 6 12.00 44.64 -8.93
CA TRP A 6 11.65 43.83 -10.10
C TRP A 6 12.82 42.94 -10.53
N LEU A 7 14.04 43.49 -10.54
CA LEU A 7 15.25 42.71 -10.85
C LEU A 7 15.58 41.64 -9.80
N ARG A 8 15.32 41.90 -8.52
CA ARG A 8 15.48 40.88 -7.46
C ARG A 8 14.46 39.75 -7.57
N ASN A 9 13.24 40.03 -7.98
CA ASN A 9 12.21 38.99 -8.17
C ASN A 9 12.46 38.16 -9.44
N LEU A 10 13.01 38.74 -10.49
CA LEU A 10 13.46 38.02 -11.69
C LEU A 10 14.68 37.12 -11.41
N ALA A 11 15.63 37.59 -10.62
CA ALA A 11 16.79 36.79 -10.22
C ALA A 11 16.40 35.64 -9.28
N ALA A 12 15.46 35.85 -8.36
CA ALA A 12 14.93 34.80 -7.49
C ALA A 12 14.12 33.75 -8.28
N ALA A 13 13.30 34.19 -9.24
CA ALA A 13 12.56 33.29 -10.11
C ALA A 13 13.49 32.49 -11.05
N ALA A 14 14.54 33.11 -11.56
CA ALA A 14 15.56 32.43 -12.38
C ALA A 14 16.41 31.44 -11.55
N LEU A 15 16.75 31.76 -10.29
CA LEU A 15 17.41 30.82 -9.40
C LEU A 15 16.50 29.64 -9.01
N CYS A 16 15.22 29.88 -8.73
CA CYS A 16 14.28 28.81 -8.43
C CYS A 16 14.04 27.88 -9.65
N THR A 17 14.01 28.44 -10.87
CA THR A 17 13.91 27.62 -12.08
C THR A 17 15.20 26.86 -12.40
N LEU A 18 16.38 27.44 -12.12
CA LEU A 18 17.65 26.74 -12.26
C LEU A 18 17.83 25.62 -11.23
N PHE A 19 17.37 25.79 -9.99
CA PHE A 19 17.38 24.72 -8.98
C PHE A 19 16.31 23.65 -9.24
N ALA A 20 15.13 24.03 -9.75
CA ALA A 20 14.11 23.06 -10.14
C ALA A 20 14.53 22.25 -11.38
N VAL A 21 15.21 22.86 -12.33
CA VAL A 21 15.77 22.18 -13.52
C VAL A 21 16.95 21.29 -13.15
N SER A 22 17.79 21.68 -12.18
CA SER A 22 18.91 20.81 -11.76
C SER A 22 18.49 19.62 -10.92
N ALA A 23 17.42 19.71 -10.14
CA ALA A 23 16.88 18.57 -9.39
C ALA A 23 16.13 17.57 -10.29
N SER A 24 15.45 18.06 -11.34
CA SER A 24 14.81 17.19 -12.34
C SER A 24 15.80 16.70 -13.42
N ALA A 25 16.85 17.45 -13.72
CA ALA A 25 17.88 17.06 -14.69
C ALA A 25 18.71 15.85 -14.23
N ASN A 26 18.84 15.63 -12.92
CA ASN A 26 19.56 14.46 -12.40
C ASN A 26 18.78 13.14 -12.44
N TYR A 27 17.47 13.17 -12.63
CA TYR A 27 16.65 11.96 -12.73
C TYR A 27 16.10 11.69 -14.15
N GLY A 28 16.06 12.64 -15.05
CA GLY A 28 15.34 12.50 -16.32
C GLY A 28 16.09 12.91 -17.60
N ALA A 29 17.28 13.47 -17.54
CA ALA A 29 17.89 14.08 -18.72
C ALA A 29 19.31 13.64 -19.05
N SER A 30 19.84 12.60 -18.45
CA SER A 30 21.07 12.01 -18.98
C SER A 30 20.74 10.73 -19.75
N GLY A 31 20.49 10.87 -21.05
CA GLY A 31 20.92 9.86 -22.03
C GLY A 31 22.45 9.75 -21.97
N GLY A 32 23.02 9.81 -20.78
CA GLY A 32 24.42 9.58 -20.52
C GLY A 32 24.67 8.12 -20.82
N LYS A 33 25.41 7.87 -21.88
CA LYS A 33 26.06 6.59 -22.07
C LYS A 33 26.69 6.23 -20.74
N ASN A 34 26.31 5.09 -20.16
CA ASN A 34 27.06 4.56 -19.05
C ASN A 34 28.54 4.63 -19.42
N PRO A 35 29.41 4.97 -18.47
CA PRO A 35 30.85 4.94 -18.77
C PRO A 35 31.15 3.59 -19.42
N PRO A 36 32.03 3.56 -20.45
CA PRO A 36 32.33 2.34 -21.13
C PRO A 36 32.75 1.28 -20.10
N ILE A 37 31.98 0.20 -20.02
CA ILE A 37 32.33 -0.90 -19.13
C ILE A 37 33.64 -1.52 -19.60
N LYS A 38 34.44 -2.00 -18.64
CA LYS A 38 35.56 -2.88 -18.93
C LYS A 38 35.03 -4.32 -18.86
N PRO A 39 34.82 -4.98 -20.01
CA PRO A 39 34.26 -6.33 -19.99
C PRO A 39 35.19 -7.30 -19.25
N VAL A 40 34.58 -8.29 -18.59
CA VAL A 40 35.26 -9.40 -17.96
C VAL A 40 34.90 -10.71 -18.66
N ASP A 41 35.78 -11.70 -18.57
CA ASP A 41 35.43 -13.03 -19.08
C ASP A 41 34.37 -13.66 -18.18
N VAL A 42 33.18 -13.84 -18.71
CA VAL A 42 32.01 -14.38 -18.00
C VAL A 42 32.29 -15.81 -17.51
N ASN A 43 33.09 -16.60 -18.22
CA ASN A 43 33.43 -17.96 -17.81
C ASN A 43 34.26 -18.00 -16.53
N VAL A 44 35.10 -16.99 -16.32
CA VAL A 44 35.85 -16.85 -15.05
C VAL A 44 34.87 -16.61 -13.89
N CYS A 45 33.85 -15.77 -14.11
CA CYS A 45 32.80 -15.56 -13.09
C CYS A 45 32.06 -16.87 -12.77
N TYR A 46 31.68 -17.62 -13.79
CA TYR A 46 30.96 -18.89 -13.65
C TYR A 46 31.75 -19.96 -12.90
N GLY A 47 33.08 -19.90 -12.94
CA GLY A 47 33.93 -20.83 -12.17
C GLY A 47 33.68 -20.81 -10.66
N CYS A 48 33.32 -19.65 -10.13
CA CYS A 48 32.99 -19.48 -8.70
C CYS A 48 31.48 -19.31 -8.45
N HIS A 49 30.77 -18.69 -9.39
CA HIS A 49 29.34 -18.38 -9.26
C HIS A 49 28.47 -19.38 -10.06
N THR A 50 28.58 -20.67 -9.70
CA THR A 50 27.91 -21.77 -10.42
C THR A 50 26.39 -21.62 -10.46
N GLN A 51 25.76 -21.22 -9.35
CA GLN A 51 24.31 -20.96 -9.29
C GLN A 51 23.90 -19.83 -10.23
N ILE A 52 24.72 -18.78 -10.37
CA ILE A 52 24.45 -17.70 -11.31
C ILE A 52 24.61 -18.17 -12.76
N LYS A 53 25.55 -19.08 -13.03
CA LYS A 53 25.68 -19.71 -14.35
C LYS A 53 24.38 -20.38 -14.77
N GLU A 54 23.76 -21.18 -13.87
CA GLU A 54 22.47 -21.87 -14.14
C GLU A 54 21.36 -20.91 -14.53
N PHE A 55 21.35 -19.70 -13.97
CA PHE A 55 20.34 -18.70 -14.30
C PHE A 55 20.66 -17.87 -15.53
N HIS A 56 21.91 -17.49 -15.70
CA HIS A 56 22.32 -16.50 -16.69
C HIS A 56 22.67 -17.10 -18.05
N ALA A 57 23.32 -18.27 -18.10
CA ALA A 57 23.90 -18.81 -19.32
C ALA A 57 22.88 -19.06 -20.45
N ASP A 58 21.67 -19.44 -20.11
CA ASP A 58 20.58 -19.71 -21.07
C ASP A 58 19.46 -18.64 -21.02
N SER A 59 19.69 -17.54 -20.31
CA SER A 59 18.72 -16.45 -20.20
C SER A 59 18.76 -15.50 -21.40
N ARG A 60 17.78 -14.60 -21.47
CA ARG A 60 17.79 -13.51 -22.45
C ARG A 60 18.94 -12.51 -22.22
N HIS A 61 19.57 -12.52 -21.06
CA HIS A 61 20.75 -11.73 -20.71
C HIS A 61 22.07 -12.50 -20.89
N ALA A 62 22.08 -13.71 -21.43
CA ALA A 62 23.29 -14.51 -21.59
C ALA A 62 24.45 -13.78 -22.29
N SER A 63 24.12 -12.84 -23.19
CA SER A 63 25.10 -11.99 -23.88
C SER A 63 25.47 -10.71 -23.10
N VAL A 64 24.82 -10.43 -21.98
CA VAL A 64 25.09 -9.23 -21.18
C VAL A 64 26.26 -9.50 -20.23
N ASN A 65 27.32 -8.70 -20.37
CA ASN A 65 28.49 -8.88 -19.51
C ASN A 65 28.21 -8.50 -18.05
N CYS A 66 28.78 -9.25 -17.12
CA CYS A 66 28.58 -9.04 -15.67
C CYS A 66 28.90 -7.60 -15.25
N ALA A 67 29.87 -6.96 -15.88
CA ALA A 67 30.29 -5.59 -15.59
C ALA A 67 29.22 -4.53 -15.93
N HIS A 68 28.12 -4.87 -16.64
CA HIS A 68 26.98 -3.95 -16.82
C HIS A 68 26.17 -3.73 -15.53
N CYS A 69 26.17 -4.73 -14.65
CA CYS A 69 25.40 -4.73 -13.41
C CYS A 69 26.26 -4.77 -12.14
N HIS A 70 27.54 -5.12 -12.27
CA HIS A 70 28.47 -5.24 -11.17
C HIS A 70 29.71 -4.37 -11.38
N GLU A 71 29.93 -3.43 -10.48
CA GLU A 71 31.17 -2.63 -10.42
C GLU A 71 32.29 -3.40 -9.71
N LYS A 72 33.55 -2.96 -9.92
CA LYS A 72 34.77 -3.54 -9.32
C LYS A 72 34.98 -5.02 -9.68
N THR A 73 34.49 -5.46 -10.82
CA THR A 73 34.62 -6.85 -11.26
C THR A 73 36.07 -7.23 -11.53
N THR A 74 36.88 -6.32 -12.08
CA THR A 74 38.33 -6.54 -12.31
C THR A 74 39.08 -6.64 -10.99
N GLU A 75 38.83 -5.74 -10.05
CA GLU A 75 39.44 -5.72 -8.73
C GLU A 75 39.03 -6.95 -7.91
N HIS A 76 37.80 -7.43 -8.12
CA HIS A 76 37.37 -8.70 -7.55
C HIS A 76 38.22 -9.87 -8.02
N LEU A 77 38.43 -9.97 -9.30
CA LEU A 77 39.20 -11.07 -9.90
C LEU A 77 40.71 -11.01 -9.56
N THR A 78 41.25 -9.80 -9.43
CA THR A 78 42.73 -9.63 -9.24
C THR A 78 43.13 -9.40 -7.80
N GLN A 79 42.27 -8.88 -6.95
CA GLN A 79 42.58 -8.43 -5.58
C GLN A 79 41.63 -8.98 -4.53
N GLY A 80 40.61 -9.77 -4.91
CA GLY A 80 39.58 -10.28 -4.01
C GLY A 80 38.63 -9.20 -3.48
N ALA A 81 38.60 -8.01 -4.08
CA ALA A 81 37.68 -6.95 -3.68
C ALA A 81 36.22 -7.40 -3.80
N ARG A 82 35.35 -6.98 -2.91
CA ARG A 82 33.92 -7.30 -3.00
C ARG A 82 33.30 -6.50 -4.16
N PRO A 83 32.69 -7.16 -5.16
CA PRO A 83 31.98 -6.46 -6.23
C PRO A 83 30.79 -5.68 -5.67
N VAL A 84 30.42 -4.61 -6.33
CA VAL A 84 29.26 -3.79 -5.97
C VAL A 84 28.18 -4.00 -7.02
N THR A 85 27.02 -4.50 -6.58
CA THR A 85 25.83 -4.51 -7.47
C THR A 85 25.31 -3.10 -7.64
N ILE A 86 25.17 -2.68 -8.90
CA ILE A 86 24.61 -1.36 -9.23
C ILE A 86 23.14 -1.37 -8.81
N LYS A 87 22.80 -0.57 -7.83
CA LYS A 87 21.42 -0.46 -7.30
C LYS A 87 20.57 0.56 -8.06
N ASP A 88 21.18 1.35 -8.91
CA ASP A 88 20.50 2.36 -9.71
C ASP A 88 19.75 1.71 -10.88
N HIS A 89 18.45 1.97 -10.97
CA HIS A 89 17.61 1.45 -12.05
C HIS A 89 18.01 1.96 -13.45
N ARG A 90 18.84 3.02 -13.53
CA ARG A 90 19.42 3.49 -14.79
C ARG A 90 20.33 2.45 -15.46
N ALA A 91 20.87 1.50 -14.72
CA ALA A 91 21.63 0.39 -15.30
C ALA A 91 20.78 -0.40 -16.31
N CYS A 92 19.49 -0.57 -16.05
CA CYS A 92 18.55 -1.23 -16.95
C CYS A 92 18.19 -0.35 -18.16
N ALA A 93 18.20 0.95 -17.98
CA ALA A 93 17.76 1.94 -18.97
C ALA A 93 18.62 1.93 -20.25
N THR A 94 19.87 1.50 -20.18
CA THR A 94 20.76 1.42 -21.35
C THR A 94 20.20 0.54 -22.47
N CYS A 95 19.42 -0.49 -22.12
CA CYS A 95 18.78 -1.41 -23.04
C CYS A 95 17.24 -1.31 -23.00
N HIS A 96 16.67 -0.95 -21.86
CA HIS A 96 15.23 -0.91 -21.60
C HIS A 96 14.71 0.52 -21.41
N MET A 97 15.12 1.45 -22.28
CA MET A 97 14.83 2.89 -22.15
C MET A 97 13.33 3.20 -22.11
N ALA A 98 12.51 2.54 -22.93
CA ALA A 98 11.07 2.80 -22.97
C ALA A 98 10.39 2.42 -21.64
N GLN A 99 10.73 1.25 -21.10
CA GLN A 99 10.24 0.78 -19.80
C GLN A 99 10.73 1.69 -18.68
N TYR A 100 12.01 2.06 -18.69
CA TYR A 100 12.59 2.99 -17.74
C TYR A 100 11.88 4.34 -17.76
N ASN A 101 11.70 4.96 -18.93
CA ASN A 101 11.05 6.26 -19.03
C ASN A 101 9.62 6.22 -18.49
N SER A 102 8.87 5.17 -18.76
CA SER A 102 7.53 5.01 -18.21
C SER A 102 7.52 4.73 -16.71
N PHE A 103 8.54 4.02 -16.18
CA PHE A 103 8.66 3.75 -14.74
C PHE A 103 8.96 5.00 -13.93
N VAL A 104 9.77 5.92 -14.48
CA VAL A 104 10.11 7.20 -13.81
C VAL A 104 9.14 8.33 -14.16
N GLU A 105 8.13 8.06 -14.97
CA GLU A 105 7.10 9.05 -15.31
C GLU A 105 6.35 9.51 -14.05
N ILE A 106 6.28 10.82 -13.84
CA ILE A 106 5.56 11.39 -12.71
C ILE A 106 4.06 11.38 -13.00
N ASN A 107 3.28 10.85 -12.09
CA ASN A 107 1.83 10.90 -12.13
C ASN A 107 1.33 12.30 -11.73
N LEU A 108 1.24 13.20 -12.69
CA LEU A 108 0.83 14.58 -12.46
C LEU A 108 -0.64 14.68 -12.01
N GLU A 109 -1.48 13.78 -12.48
CA GLU A 109 -2.89 13.73 -12.11
C GLU A 109 -3.05 13.36 -10.63
N SER A 110 -2.24 12.44 -10.14
CA SER A 110 -2.18 12.11 -8.72
C SER A 110 -1.69 13.30 -7.89
N LYS A 111 -0.64 13.98 -8.34
CA LYS A 111 -0.15 15.19 -7.67
C LYS A 111 -1.23 16.26 -7.56
N ALA A 112 -1.97 16.51 -8.63
CA ALA A 112 -3.06 17.49 -8.63
C ALA A 112 -4.18 17.13 -7.64
N ARG A 113 -4.47 15.84 -7.46
CA ARG A 113 -5.41 15.37 -6.42
C ARG A 113 -4.88 15.56 -5.02
N HIS A 114 -3.61 15.28 -4.79
CA HIS A 114 -2.96 15.51 -3.50
C HIS A 114 -3.01 16.97 -3.07
N GLU A 115 -2.71 17.87 -3.98
CA GLU A 115 -2.73 19.31 -3.71
C GLU A 115 -4.14 19.84 -3.40
N LYS A 116 -5.18 19.13 -3.84
CA LYS A 116 -6.59 19.47 -3.61
C LYS A 116 -7.23 18.72 -2.45
N ALA A 117 -6.61 17.64 -1.98
CA ALA A 117 -7.13 16.90 -0.85
C ALA A 117 -6.98 17.74 0.42
N ASP A 118 -8.10 18.16 0.99
CA ASP A 118 -8.12 18.73 2.32
C ASP A 118 -8.01 17.58 3.34
N PRO A 119 -6.91 17.47 4.10
CA PRO A 119 -6.77 16.43 5.11
C PRO A 119 -7.87 16.45 6.16
N LYS A 120 -8.54 17.59 6.33
CA LYS A 120 -9.66 17.76 7.27
C LYS A 120 -10.98 17.19 6.77
N SER A 121 -11.08 16.90 5.47
CA SER A 121 -12.34 16.48 4.84
C SER A 121 -12.61 14.99 4.91
N VAL A 122 -11.67 14.19 5.37
CA VAL A 122 -11.89 12.77 5.58
C VAL A 122 -12.71 12.59 6.84
N SER A 123 -13.30 11.46 7.02
CA SER A 123 -14.24 11.24 8.07
C SER A 123 -13.80 11.80 9.43
N PRO A 124 -14.57 12.69 10.06
CA PRO A 124 -14.26 13.22 11.39
C PRO A 124 -14.30 12.14 12.48
N ARG A 125 -14.76 10.94 12.15
CA ARG A 125 -14.83 9.79 13.06
C ARG A 125 -13.67 8.84 12.91
N PHE A 126 -12.86 9.00 11.87
CA PHE A 126 -11.80 8.07 11.54
C PHE A 126 -10.81 7.84 12.68
N ASP A 127 -10.32 8.90 13.32
CA ASP A 127 -9.41 8.78 14.45
C ASP A 127 -10.03 8.06 15.65
N LYS A 128 -11.34 8.21 15.87
CA LYS A 128 -12.08 7.50 16.91
C LYS A 128 -12.15 6.00 16.63
N LEU A 129 -12.35 5.62 15.37
CA LEU A 129 -12.52 4.22 14.98
C LEU A 129 -11.24 3.41 15.12
N ILE A 130 -10.13 3.96 14.70
CA ILE A 130 -8.87 3.23 14.63
C ILE A 130 -7.77 3.77 15.54
N ASP A 131 -8.08 4.77 16.35
CA ASP A 131 -7.28 5.26 17.48
C ASP A 131 -5.79 5.57 17.17
N GLY A 132 -5.50 6.09 16.00
CA GLY A 132 -4.14 6.41 15.62
C GLY A 132 -3.36 5.28 14.91
N PHE A 133 -3.93 4.09 14.70
CA PHE A 133 -3.18 2.91 14.25
C PHE A 133 -3.41 2.47 12.79
N GLY A 134 -4.52 2.77 12.17
CA GLY A 134 -4.83 2.31 10.80
C GLY A 134 -4.17 3.14 9.70
N PHE A 135 -4.34 2.70 8.46
CA PHE A 135 -4.03 3.48 7.28
C PHE A 135 -5.16 4.44 6.94
N THR A 136 -4.83 5.53 6.27
CA THR A 136 -5.83 6.51 5.88
C THR A 136 -6.41 6.19 4.51
N LYS A 137 -7.66 6.59 4.27
CA LYS A 137 -8.26 6.64 2.93
C LYS A 137 -7.42 7.47 1.94
N GLU A 138 -6.62 8.35 2.45
CA GLU A 138 -5.77 9.28 1.71
C GLU A 138 -4.36 8.79 1.57
N HIS A 139 -4.17 7.50 1.67
CA HIS A 139 -2.99 6.84 1.16
C HIS A 139 -3.01 7.00 -0.36
N ASN A 140 -2.90 8.25 -0.77
CA ASN A 140 -3.09 8.71 -2.12
C ASN A 140 -2.12 8.04 -3.09
N GLU A 141 -2.48 8.04 -4.36
CA GLU A 141 -1.60 7.56 -5.44
C GLU A 141 -0.23 8.25 -5.35
N PRO A 142 0.86 7.52 -5.25
CA PRO A 142 2.21 8.09 -5.28
C PRO A 142 2.49 8.70 -6.65
N ARG A 143 3.49 9.56 -6.73
CA ARG A 143 3.95 10.13 -8.00
C ARG A 143 4.31 9.07 -9.02
N SER A 144 4.98 8.03 -8.63
CA SER A 144 5.15 6.73 -9.28
C SER A 144 5.92 5.79 -8.35
N HIS A 145 6.03 4.51 -8.70
CA HIS A 145 6.81 3.54 -7.93
C HIS A 145 8.29 3.96 -7.79
N ALA A 146 8.87 4.60 -8.80
CA ALA A 146 10.23 5.13 -8.74
C ALA A 146 10.43 6.20 -7.65
N PHE A 147 9.36 6.85 -7.20
CA PHE A 147 9.41 7.91 -6.20
C PHE A 147 8.86 7.49 -4.83
N MET A 148 8.48 6.21 -4.65
CA MET A 148 7.86 5.74 -3.40
C MET A 148 8.71 6.02 -2.17
N LEU A 149 10.04 5.88 -2.26
CA LEU A 149 10.92 6.18 -1.15
C LEU A 149 10.89 7.67 -0.79
N VAL A 150 10.95 8.53 -1.80
CA VAL A 150 10.88 9.99 -1.61
C VAL A 150 9.51 10.39 -1.07
N ASP A 151 8.44 9.82 -1.62
CA ASP A 151 7.08 10.08 -1.14
C ASP A 151 6.89 9.62 0.30
N GLN A 152 7.53 8.52 0.70
CA GLN A 152 7.49 8.04 2.08
C GLN A 152 8.15 9.02 3.06
N TRP A 153 9.23 9.69 2.64
CA TRP A 153 9.96 10.63 3.49
C TRP A 153 9.46 12.06 3.40
N ALA A 154 9.05 12.49 2.20
CA ALA A 154 8.75 13.89 1.91
C ALA A 154 7.27 14.29 2.06
N VAL A 155 6.37 13.31 2.17
CA VAL A 155 4.95 13.53 2.39
C VAL A 155 4.48 12.80 3.64
N ASP A 156 3.32 13.15 4.11
CA ASP A 156 2.74 12.74 5.39
C ASP A 156 2.64 11.23 5.62
N ARG A 157 2.74 10.44 4.56
CA ARG A 157 2.69 8.99 4.60
C ARG A 157 3.85 8.33 5.34
N ALA A 158 4.98 9.02 5.47
CA ALA A 158 6.13 8.52 6.21
C ALA A 158 5.76 8.05 7.62
N PHE A 159 4.69 8.60 8.15
CA PHE A 159 4.26 8.40 9.53
C PHE A 159 3.03 7.52 9.65
N GLY A 160 2.83 6.59 8.72
CA GLY A 160 1.74 5.63 8.76
C GLY A 160 0.40 6.16 8.28
N GLY A 161 0.39 7.29 7.60
CA GLY A 161 -0.77 7.81 6.91
C GLY A 161 -1.83 8.48 7.79
N ARG A 162 -2.10 7.96 8.97
CA ARG A 162 -3.15 8.48 9.85
C ARG A 162 -2.94 9.88 10.36
N MET A 163 -1.71 10.30 10.40
CA MET A 163 -1.35 11.66 10.79
C MET A 163 -1.99 12.72 9.88
N GLN A 164 -2.46 12.35 8.70
CA GLN A 164 -3.17 13.25 7.80
C GLN A 164 -4.45 13.83 8.39
N PHE A 165 -5.03 13.18 9.39
CA PHE A 165 -6.25 13.62 10.05
C PHE A 165 -6.01 14.36 11.35
N LYS A 166 -4.77 14.40 11.80
CA LYS A 166 -4.37 15.20 12.93
C LYS A 166 -4.01 16.60 12.47
N ASP A 167 -4.01 17.53 13.39
CA ASP A 167 -3.64 18.91 13.09
C ASP A 167 -2.16 19.01 12.70
N TRP A 168 -1.89 18.95 11.41
CA TRP A 168 -0.56 19.14 10.85
C TRP A 168 0.00 20.54 11.07
N THR A 169 -0.81 21.50 11.53
CA THR A 169 -0.32 22.82 11.87
C THR A 169 0.76 22.78 12.95
N TYR A 170 0.74 21.76 13.77
CA TYR A 170 1.80 21.50 14.75
C TYR A 170 3.16 21.22 14.06
N ILE A 171 3.15 20.38 13.05
CA ILE A 171 4.36 20.06 12.26
C ILE A 171 4.71 21.23 11.34
N SER A 172 3.73 21.84 10.68
CA SER A 172 3.97 22.95 9.75
C SER A 172 4.45 24.23 10.42
N LYS A 173 4.28 24.38 11.72
CA LYS A 173 4.81 25.50 12.51
C LYS A 173 6.16 25.20 13.16
N SER A 174 6.63 23.96 13.12
CA SER A 174 7.94 23.60 13.64
C SER A 174 9.04 23.94 12.63
N GLU A 175 10.25 24.21 13.11
CA GLU A 175 11.43 24.39 12.24
C GLU A 175 11.69 23.14 11.39
N LEU A 176 11.32 21.95 11.89
CA LEU A 176 11.42 20.69 11.19
C LEU A 176 10.54 20.67 9.92
N ALA A 177 9.33 21.22 10.00
CA ALA A 177 8.44 21.32 8.86
C ALA A 177 8.80 22.46 7.91
N ALA A 178 9.37 23.55 8.40
CA ALA A 178 9.88 24.65 7.57
C ALA A 178 10.99 24.17 6.63
N ASN A 179 11.74 23.14 7.02
CA ASN A 179 12.78 22.49 6.22
C ASN A 179 12.23 21.34 5.34
N GLY A 180 10.92 21.10 5.35
CA GLY A 180 10.24 20.06 4.61
C GLY A 180 10.20 18.70 5.32
N ALA A 181 9.16 17.92 5.05
CA ALA A 181 8.96 16.58 5.65
C ALA A 181 10.15 15.63 5.39
N TRP A 182 10.91 15.87 4.34
CA TRP A 182 12.15 15.17 4.05
C TRP A 182 13.17 15.26 5.19
N ASN A 183 13.33 16.44 5.76
CA ASN A 183 14.29 16.65 6.83
C ASN A 183 13.83 16.03 8.14
N VAL A 184 12.54 15.86 8.35
CA VAL A 184 12.00 15.23 9.56
C VAL A 184 12.61 13.85 9.81
N MET A 185 12.69 13.00 8.81
CA MET A 185 13.29 11.66 8.97
C MET A 185 14.80 11.72 9.14
N ARG A 186 15.47 12.63 8.44
CA ARG A 186 16.92 12.79 8.53
C ARG A 186 17.35 13.40 9.86
N ASP A 187 16.54 14.33 10.36
CA ASP A 187 16.88 15.13 11.53
C ASP A 187 16.24 14.59 12.83
N LEU A 188 15.65 13.38 12.79
CA LEU A 188 15.16 12.70 13.98
C LEU A 188 16.33 12.33 14.91
N ASP A 189 16.84 13.31 15.60
CA ASP A 189 17.81 13.13 16.66
C ASP A 189 17.09 12.95 18.00
N PRO A 190 17.20 11.78 18.64
CA PRO A 190 16.53 11.54 19.92
C PRO A 190 17.01 12.44 21.06
N SER A 191 18.05 13.24 20.85
CA SER A 191 18.52 14.21 21.85
C SER A 191 17.64 15.44 21.99
N THR A 192 16.87 15.82 20.96
CA THR A 192 16.00 16.99 21.03
C THR A 192 14.61 16.65 21.57
N SER A 193 14.04 17.55 22.38
CA SER A 193 12.73 17.33 23.00
C SER A 193 11.58 17.29 22.00
N GLU A 194 11.66 18.06 20.93
CA GLU A 194 10.65 18.08 19.88
C GLU A 194 10.68 16.83 19.01
N GLN A 195 11.87 16.37 18.66
CA GLN A 195 12.07 15.13 17.95
C GLN A 195 11.61 13.95 18.78
N LYS A 196 11.83 13.93 20.09
CA LYS A 196 11.30 12.90 20.99
C LYS A 196 9.76 12.87 20.99
N ARG A 197 9.10 14.03 20.99
CA ARG A 197 7.63 14.11 20.89
C ARG A 197 7.14 13.59 19.55
N PHE A 198 7.80 13.97 18.49
CA PHE A 198 7.48 13.56 17.15
C PHE A 198 7.64 12.05 16.96
N LEU A 199 8.75 11.48 17.42
CA LEU A 199 9.01 10.04 17.42
C LEU A 199 7.92 9.25 18.14
N ARG A 200 7.41 9.73 19.27
CA ARG A 200 6.34 9.05 20.02
C ARG A 200 5.03 8.95 19.27
N GLN A 201 4.74 9.89 18.39
CA GLN A 201 3.46 9.90 17.67
C GLN A 201 3.48 9.08 16.39
N THR A 202 4.63 8.91 15.76
CA THR A 202 4.69 8.59 14.35
C THR A 202 5.58 7.40 14.01
N VAL A 203 6.74 7.28 14.62
CA VAL A 203 7.73 6.25 14.26
C VAL A 203 7.27 4.83 14.60
N THR A 204 6.31 4.68 15.48
CA THR A 204 5.68 3.38 15.76
C THR A 204 4.93 2.80 14.57
N ALA A 205 4.54 3.63 13.61
CA ALA A 205 3.83 3.19 12.41
C ALA A 205 4.77 2.87 11.24
N VAL A 206 6.06 3.19 11.33
CA VAL A 206 7.07 2.91 10.29
C VAL A 206 8.23 2.15 10.91
N ASN A 207 8.62 1.04 10.30
CA ASN A 207 9.72 0.20 10.73
C ASN A 207 10.42 -0.43 9.51
N PRO A 208 11.53 -1.15 9.67
CA PRO A 208 12.25 -1.75 8.55
C PRO A 208 11.41 -2.69 7.69
N VAL A 209 10.42 -3.37 8.25
CA VAL A 209 9.51 -4.25 7.48
C VAL A 209 8.65 -3.44 6.52
N CYS A 210 8.12 -2.30 6.95
CA CYS A 210 7.35 -1.39 6.09
C CYS A 210 8.18 -0.90 4.89
N MET A 211 9.48 -0.72 5.10
CA MET A 211 10.39 -0.21 4.07
C MET A 211 10.72 -1.22 2.98
N ASN A 212 10.47 -2.50 3.21
CA ASN A 212 10.69 -3.55 2.19
C ASN A 212 9.86 -3.33 0.91
N CYS A 213 8.77 -2.58 1.00
CA CYS A 213 7.94 -2.21 -0.15
C CYS A 213 8.35 -0.87 -0.79
N LYS A 214 9.35 -0.16 -0.28
CA LYS A 214 9.72 1.20 -0.72
C LYS A 214 11.11 1.31 -1.32
N THR A 215 12.02 0.42 -0.92
CA THR A 215 13.42 0.44 -1.33
C THR A 215 13.93 -0.96 -1.60
N GLN A 216 14.83 -1.05 -2.58
CA GLN A 216 15.55 -2.29 -2.86
C GLN A 216 16.85 -2.43 -2.04
N ASP A 217 17.26 -1.39 -1.32
CA ASP A 217 18.54 -1.40 -0.60
C ASP A 217 18.63 -2.52 0.44
N HIS A 218 17.47 -2.99 0.92
CA HIS A 218 17.39 -4.11 1.85
C HIS A 218 17.69 -5.49 1.22
N ILE A 219 17.39 -5.70 -0.08
CA ILE A 219 17.42 -7.04 -0.71
C ILE A 219 18.74 -7.78 -0.49
N LEU A 220 19.87 -7.08 -0.59
CA LEU A 220 21.18 -7.68 -0.42
C LEU A 220 21.63 -7.80 1.03
N ASP A 221 21.08 -7.03 1.92
CA ASP A 221 21.55 -6.83 3.28
C ASP A 221 20.54 -7.30 4.33
N TRP A 222 19.47 -7.98 3.91
CA TRP A 222 18.37 -8.50 4.69
C TRP A 222 18.38 -10.03 4.69
N LYS A 223 18.40 -10.64 5.87
CA LYS A 223 18.24 -12.09 5.99
C LYS A 223 16.78 -12.48 5.76
N TYR A 224 16.57 -13.69 5.28
CA TYR A 224 15.23 -14.21 5.02
C TYR A 224 14.29 -14.02 6.23
N MET A 225 13.10 -13.52 6.00
CA MET A 225 12.11 -13.09 6.98
C MET A 225 12.55 -11.91 7.87
N GLY A 226 13.71 -11.33 7.63
CA GLY A 226 14.23 -10.23 8.44
C GLY A 226 14.71 -10.69 9.82
N ASP A 227 15.09 -11.94 9.95
CA ASP A 227 15.62 -12.44 11.21
C ASP A 227 16.95 -11.76 11.56
N PRO A 228 17.17 -11.37 12.82
CA PRO A 228 18.44 -10.83 13.27
C PRO A 228 19.60 -11.80 12.99
N ASP A 229 20.66 -11.29 12.35
CA ASP A 229 21.84 -12.06 12.00
C ASP A 229 23.06 -11.14 11.90
N PRO A 230 24.21 -11.48 12.51
CA PRO A 230 25.43 -10.65 12.42
C PRO A 230 25.95 -10.41 10.99
N LYS A 231 25.55 -11.27 10.04
CA LYS A 231 25.89 -11.14 8.62
C LYS A 231 24.93 -10.21 7.87
N ALA A 232 23.76 -9.85 8.49
CA ALA A 232 22.80 -8.92 7.93
C ALA A 232 23.15 -7.49 8.37
N LYS A 233 23.01 -6.54 7.47
CA LYS A 233 23.11 -5.11 7.82
C LYS A 233 21.81 -4.63 8.48
N TRP A 234 20.70 -5.20 8.04
CA TRP A 234 19.35 -4.83 8.46
C TRP A 234 18.52 -6.07 8.79
N ASP A 235 17.68 -5.94 9.81
CA ASP A 235 16.70 -6.92 10.23
C ASP A 235 15.43 -6.22 10.76
N ARG A 236 14.46 -7.01 11.22
CA ARG A 236 13.20 -6.48 11.77
C ARG A 236 13.39 -5.56 12.97
N THR A 237 14.45 -5.78 13.74
CA THR A 237 14.73 -5.04 14.99
C THR A 237 15.62 -3.82 14.77
N SER A 238 16.08 -3.59 13.55
CA SER A 238 16.94 -2.46 13.21
C SER A 238 16.24 -1.13 13.50
N SER A 239 17.05 -0.13 13.89
CA SER A 239 16.53 1.23 14.06
C SER A 239 15.94 1.77 12.76
N THR A 240 14.68 2.18 12.80
CA THR A 240 14.00 2.78 11.65
C THR A 240 14.73 4.02 11.15
N VAL A 241 15.24 4.83 12.06
CA VAL A 241 15.96 6.07 11.72
C VAL A 241 17.27 5.77 11.01
N GLU A 242 18.03 4.81 11.52
CA GLU A 242 19.30 4.41 10.89
C GLU A 242 19.08 3.77 9.53
N PHE A 243 18.06 2.90 9.43
CA PHE A 243 17.65 2.33 8.16
C PHE A 243 17.26 3.42 7.15
N ALA A 244 16.40 4.36 7.55
CA ALA A 244 15.97 5.46 6.71
C ALA A 244 17.12 6.35 6.23
N ARG A 245 18.09 6.64 7.12
CA ARG A 245 19.28 7.43 6.76
C ARG A 245 20.19 6.72 5.77
N ALA A 246 20.23 5.41 5.79
CA ALA A 246 21.15 4.61 4.98
C ALA A 246 20.60 4.23 3.62
N VAL A 247 19.27 4.16 3.45
CA VAL A 247 18.66 3.79 2.17
C VAL A 247 18.59 5.00 1.24
N SER A 248 19.03 4.81 0.01
CA SER A 248 19.11 5.87 -0.99
C SER A 248 18.48 5.52 -2.33
N HIS A 249 18.20 4.25 -2.58
CA HIS A 249 17.64 3.77 -3.84
C HIS A 249 16.18 3.36 -3.65
N PRO A 250 15.26 3.91 -4.47
CA PRO A 250 13.85 3.53 -4.42
C PRO A 250 13.63 2.12 -4.96
N MET A 251 12.37 1.72 -5.10
CA MET A 251 11.98 0.52 -5.83
C MET A 251 12.60 0.51 -7.22
N ASN A 252 12.97 -0.67 -7.68
CA ASN A 252 13.73 -0.87 -8.91
C ASN A 252 13.22 -2.09 -9.67
N CYS A 253 13.67 -2.24 -10.91
CA CYS A 253 13.29 -3.31 -11.82
C CYS A 253 13.52 -4.70 -11.23
N TYR A 254 14.58 -4.91 -10.48
CA TYR A 254 14.85 -6.22 -9.87
C TYR A 254 14.00 -6.57 -8.65
N MET A 255 13.05 -5.73 -8.28
CA MET A 255 12.00 -6.15 -7.36
C MET A 255 11.06 -7.18 -8.00
N CYS A 256 10.85 -7.06 -9.32
CA CYS A 256 9.91 -7.88 -10.09
C CYS A 256 10.55 -8.75 -11.16
N HIS A 257 11.78 -8.44 -11.58
CA HIS A 257 12.51 -9.17 -12.61
C HIS A 257 13.84 -9.68 -12.08
N ASP A 258 14.12 -10.96 -12.27
CA ASP A 258 15.45 -11.48 -11.97
C ASP A 258 16.44 -11.05 -13.08
N PRO A 259 17.53 -10.33 -12.73
CA PRO A 259 18.46 -9.84 -13.74
C PRO A 259 19.30 -10.93 -14.38
N HIS A 260 19.42 -12.11 -13.75
CA HIS A 260 20.19 -13.23 -14.29
C HIS A 260 19.33 -14.16 -15.13
N SER A 261 18.25 -14.70 -14.57
CA SER A 261 17.36 -15.63 -15.27
C SER A 261 16.38 -14.94 -16.23
N THR A 262 16.21 -13.62 -16.11
CA THR A 262 15.19 -12.81 -16.80
C THR A 262 13.73 -13.24 -16.51
N GLN A 263 13.54 -14.12 -15.55
CA GLN A 263 12.21 -14.56 -15.13
C GLN A 263 11.55 -13.52 -14.20
N PRO A 264 10.23 -13.49 -14.15
CA PRO A 264 9.51 -12.78 -13.10
C PRO A 264 9.89 -13.34 -11.74
N ARG A 265 10.12 -12.44 -10.79
CA ARG A 265 10.50 -12.87 -9.43
C ARG A 265 9.76 -12.12 -8.34
N VAL A 266 9.75 -12.74 -7.20
CA VAL A 266 9.31 -12.20 -5.91
C VAL A 266 10.53 -12.10 -5.00
N VAL A 267 10.77 -10.93 -4.43
CA VAL A 267 11.85 -10.72 -3.45
C VAL A 267 11.30 -10.52 -2.03
N ARG A 268 9.99 -10.29 -1.90
CA ARG A 268 9.33 -10.12 -0.62
C ARG A 268 9.23 -11.47 0.09
N ASP A 269 10.02 -11.62 1.12
CA ASP A 269 10.19 -12.86 1.87
C ASP A 269 8.91 -13.38 2.52
N ALA A 270 8.06 -12.48 3.05
CA ALA A 270 6.78 -12.87 3.64
C ALA A 270 5.82 -13.50 2.62
N LEU A 271 5.86 -13.05 1.34
CA LEU A 271 5.08 -13.69 0.28
C LEU A 271 5.65 -15.06 -0.09
N ILE A 272 6.99 -15.17 -0.18
CA ILE A 272 7.65 -16.47 -0.43
C ILE A 272 7.32 -17.45 0.70
N ASN A 273 7.36 -16.97 1.94
CA ASN A 273 6.99 -17.77 3.10
C ASN A 273 5.54 -18.23 3.04
N ALA A 274 4.60 -17.36 2.69
CA ALA A 274 3.19 -17.71 2.55
C ALA A 274 2.99 -18.80 1.50
N VAL A 275 3.50 -18.56 0.30
CA VAL A 275 3.25 -19.41 -0.86
C VAL A 275 3.99 -20.75 -0.76
N VAL A 276 5.28 -20.73 -0.41
CA VAL A 276 6.18 -21.88 -0.49
C VAL A 276 6.34 -22.57 0.86
N ASP A 277 6.80 -21.85 1.90
CA ASP A 277 7.13 -22.50 3.17
C ASP A 277 5.89 -22.97 3.92
N ARG A 278 4.82 -22.15 3.93
CA ARG A 278 3.53 -22.50 4.53
C ARG A 278 2.62 -23.30 3.59
N LYS A 279 3.01 -23.43 2.31
CA LYS A 279 2.29 -24.24 1.29
C LYS A 279 0.86 -23.73 1.02
N LEU A 280 0.61 -22.45 1.15
CA LEU A 280 -0.71 -21.90 0.86
C LEU A 280 -0.99 -21.78 -0.65
N GLY A 281 0.06 -21.93 -1.49
CA GLY A 281 -0.05 -21.77 -2.94
C GLY A 281 -0.08 -20.31 -3.38
N THR A 282 0.07 -20.12 -4.67
CA THR A 282 0.06 -18.78 -5.29
C THR A 282 -1.35 -18.17 -5.33
N TYR A 283 -2.37 -19.02 -5.42
CA TYR A 283 -3.78 -18.65 -5.40
C TYR A 283 -4.51 -19.55 -4.38
N PRO A 284 -4.61 -19.15 -3.11
CA PRO A 284 -5.11 -20.04 -2.06
C PRO A 284 -6.57 -20.46 -2.24
N TYR A 285 -7.34 -19.69 -3.02
CA TYR A 285 -8.75 -19.96 -3.32
C TYR A 285 -8.98 -20.55 -4.73
N ASP A 286 -7.92 -20.73 -5.51
CA ASP A 286 -7.97 -21.35 -6.84
C ASP A 286 -6.80 -22.34 -7.03
N PRO A 287 -6.98 -23.61 -6.63
CA PRO A 287 -5.96 -24.64 -6.78
C PRO A 287 -5.51 -24.87 -8.23
N VAL A 288 -6.43 -24.73 -9.19
CA VAL A 288 -6.12 -24.92 -10.62
C VAL A 288 -5.15 -23.82 -11.08
N LYS A 289 -5.44 -22.59 -10.73
CA LYS A 289 -4.57 -21.45 -11.08
C LYS A 289 -3.23 -21.50 -10.35
N SER A 290 -3.22 -22.00 -9.09
CA SER A 290 -1.99 -22.27 -8.34
C SER A 290 -1.08 -23.27 -9.04
N GLU A 291 -1.63 -24.33 -9.60
CA GLU A 291 -0.87 -25.32 -10.38
C GLU A 291 -0.32 -24.75 -11.69
N GLN A 292 -1.02 -23.81 -12.31
CA GLN A 292 -0.58 -23.15 -13.53
C GLN A 292 0.53 -22.11 -13.27
N THR A 293 0.58 -21.53 -12.08
CA THR A 293 1.55 -20.49 -11.71
C THR A 293 2.29 -20.90 -10.44
N LYS A 294 3.40 -21.58 -10.61
CA LYS A 294 4.23 -22.05 -9.48
C LYS A 294 5.28 -21.01 -9.10
N MET A 295 5.58 -20.96 -7.82
CA MET A 295 6.71 -20.20 -7.28
C MET A 295 7.76 -21.18 -6.77
N THR A 296 8.98 -21.06 -7.30
CA THR A 296 10.14 -21.83 -6.84
C THR A 296 10.99 -20.94 -5.95
N LYS A 297 11.17 -21.35 -4.70
CA LYS A 297 12.10 -20.66 -3.77
C LYS A 297 13.53 -20.99 -4.10
N VAL A 298 14.33 -19.97 -4.36
CA VAL A 298 15.78 -20.08 -4.58
C VAL A 298 16.48 -19.38 -3.43
N THR A 299 17.36 -20.10 -2.74
CA THR A 299 18.08 -19.59 -1.56
C THR A 299 19.52 -19.28 -1.93
N PHE A 300 19.99 -18.12 -1.47
CA PHE A 300 21.38 -17.68 -1.62
C PHE A 300 22.09 -17.76 -0.28
N LYS A 301 23.31 -18.28 -0.30
CA LYS A 301 24.15 -18.46 0.89
C LYS A 301 25.06 -17.25 1.15
N ARG A 302 25.33 -17.01 2.41
CA ARG A 302 26.36 -16.07 2.89
C ARG A 302 27.17 -16.74 3.98
N GLY A 303 28.48 -16.93 3.72
CA GLY A 303 29.33 -17.67 4.64
C GLY A 303 28.92 -19.15 4.85
N GLY A 304 28.44 -19.80 3.77
CA GLY A 304 28.01 -21.20 3.78
C GLY A 304 26.59 -21.47 4.24
N GLU A 305 25.91 -20.51 4.88
CA GLU A 305 24.57 -20.65 5.43
C GLU A 305 23.53 -19.94 4.56
N ASP A 306 22.32 -20.46 4.57
CA ASP A 306 21.18 -19.84 3.90
C ASP A 306 20.94 -18.44 4.47
N PHE A 307 20.97 -17.44 3.60
CA PHE A 307 20.86 -16.06 4.02
C PHE A 307 19.60 -15.37 3.49
N ARG A 308 19.42 -15.36 2.18
CA ARG A 308 18.26 -14.73 1.54
C ARG A 308 17.62 -15.67 0.53
N ALA A 309 16.36 -15.42 0.21
CA ALA A 309 15.67 -16.16 -0.83
C ALA A 309 14.99 -15.22 -1.81
N ILE A 310 14.75 -15.73 -3.01
CA ILE A 310 13.85 -15.16 -4.00
C ILE A 310 12.83 -16.24 -4.42
N GLY A 311 11.66 -15.83 -4.89
CA GLY A 311 10.70 -16.69 -5.53
C GLY A 311 10.72 -16.47 -7.03
N LEU A 312 11.09 -17.47 -7.83
CA LEU A 312 10.98 -17.42 -9.28
C LEU A 312 9.61 -17.94 -9.70
N LEU A 313 8.91 -17.19 -10.55
CA LEU A 313 7.61 -17.59 -11.06
C LEU A 313 7.75 -18.39 -12.34
N SER A 314 7.00 -19.49 -12.47
CA SER A 314 7.03 -20.35 -13.66
C SER A 314 6.52 -19.66 -14.92
N ARG A 315 5.72 -18.59 -14.76
CA ARG A 315 5.24 -17.73 -15.84
C ARG A 315 5.14 -16.28 -15.35
N SER A 316 5.00 -15.35 -16.29
CA SER A 316 4.69 -13.96 -15.95
C SER A 316 3.27 -13.89 -15.35
N ASP A 317 3.19 -13.42 -14.12
CA ASP A 317 1.93 -13.23 -13.40
C ASP A 317 2.02 -11.93 -12.60
N SER A 318 1.31 -10.91 -13.04
CA SER A 318 1.38 -9.60 -12.42
C SER A 318 0.64 -9.53 -11.09
N VAL A 319 -0.30 -10.43 -10.83
CA VAL A 319 -0.97 -10.49 -9.52
C VAL A 319 0.05 -10.82 -8.44
N LEU A 320 0.87 -11.86 -8.66
CA LEU A 320 1.92 -12.26 -7.71
C LEU A 320 3.07 -11.24 -7.63
N MET A 321 3.42 -10.61 -8.76
CA MET A 321 4.46 -9.56 -8.75
C MET A 321 4.00 -8.33 -7.97
N CYS A 322 2.73 -7.94 -8.05
CA CYS A 322 2.15 -6.83 -7.29
C CYS A 322 1.89 -7.21 -5.82
N ALA A 323 1.56 -8.48 -5.55
CA ALA A 323 1.35 -9.02 -4.21
C ALA A 323 2.55 -8.86 -3.26
N GLN A 324 3.71 -8.51 -3.76
CA GLN A 324 4.87 -8.22 -2.91
C GLN A 324 4.63 -7.03 -1.98
N CYS A 325 3.73 -6.11 -2.39
CA CYS A 325 3.46 -4.86 -1.68
C CYS A 325 1.96 -4.57 -1.55
N HIS A 326 1.15 -4.98 -2.53
CA HIS A 326 -0.29 -4.76 -2.59
C HIS A 326 -1.06 -5.95 -1.99
N VAL A 327 -0.85 -6.18 -0.72
CA VAL A 327 -1.31 -7.36 0.02
C VAL A 327 -1.52 -6.98 1.48
N GLU A 328 -2.42 -7.65 2.17
CA GLU A 328 -2.54 -7.50 3.62
C GLU A 328 -1.38 -8.20 4.33
N TYR A 329 -0.76 -7.50 5.26
CA TYR A 329 0.40 -8.01 5.98
C TYR A 329 0.59 -7.38 7.36
N THR A 330 1.08 -8.15 8.28
CA THR A 330 1.57 -7.63 9.55
C THR A 330 2.95 -7.01 9.36
N CYS A 331 3.12 -5.77 9.77
CA CYS A 331 4.39 -5.04 9.63
C CYS A 331 4.79 -4.30 10.90
N GLY A 332 4.47 -4.82 12.06
CA GLY A 332 4.76 -4.11 13.31
C GLY A 332 4.51 -4.94 14.54
N THR A 333 4.84 -4.35 15.67
CA THR A 333 4.53 -4.88 16.98
C THR A 333 3.02 -5.07 17.14
N GLY A 334 2.63 -5.99 17.99
CA GLY A 334 1.24 -6.30 18.28
C GLY A 334 1.09 -7.02 19.61
N TRP A 335 0.10 -7.88 19.68
CA TRP A 335 -0.30 -8.58 20.89
C TRP A 335 -0.50 -10.07 20.61
N ASP A 336 0.10 -10.91 21.43
CA ASP A 336 -0.21 -12.34 21.51
C ASP A 336 -1.54 -12.53 22.22
N CYS A 337 -2.47 -13.20 21.57
CA CYS A 337 -3.80 -13.50 22.09
C CYS A 337 -4.02 -15.00 22.34
N SER A 338 -2.95 -15.76 22.61
CA SER A 338 -3.02 -17.17 22.96
C SER A 338 -3.80 -17.41 24.25
N ASP A 339 -3.64 -16.52 25.22
CA ASP A 339 -4.45 -16.47 26.42
C ASP A 339 -5.52 -15.38 26.27
N PRO A 340 -6.81 -15.73 26.22
CA PRO A 340 -7.88 -14.75 26.06
C PRO A 340 -7.99 -13.77 27.25
N ASN A 341 -7.47 -14.13 28.41
CA ASN A 341 -7.51 -13.31 29.61
C ASN A 341 -6.25 -12.46 29.83
N ASN A 342 -5.17 -12.77 29.11
CA ASN A 342 -3.89 -12.10 29.27
C ASN A 342 -3.14 -11.94 27.95
N HIS A 343 -3.47 -10.93 27.19
CA HIS A 343 -2.74 -10.60 25.99
C HIS A 343 -1.37 -10.01 26.31
N THR A 344 -0.32 -10.54 25.69
CA THR A 344 1.05 -10.08 25.92
C THR A 344 1.64 -9.37 24.69
N PRO A 345 2.49 -8.34 24.89
CA PRO A 345 3.10 -7.63 23.78
C PRO A 345 4.00 -8.52 22.91
N VAL A 346 3.88 -8.38 21.60
CA VAL A 346 4.75 -9.02 20.59
C VAL A 346 5.70 -7.96 20.03
N GLY A 347 7.01 -8.17 20.24
CA GLY A 347 8.05 -7.28 19.76
C GLY A 347 8.52 -7.62 18.34
N MET A 348 9.29 -6.71 17.73
CA MET A 348 9.79 -6.83 16.34
C MET A 348 10.69 -8.06 16.08
N ALA A 349 11.23 -8.71 17.10
CA ALA A 349 11.98 -9.95 16.93
C ALA A 349 11.10 -11.16 16.54
N ASP A 350 9.81 -11.10 16.81
CA ASP A 350 8.86 -12.15 16.45
C ASP A 350 8.55 -12.11 14.95
N ARG A 351 8.56 -13.27 14.28
CA ARG A 351 8.27 -13.37 12.84
C ARG A 351 6.85 -12.95 12.46
N ARG A 352 5.90 -13.02 13.39
CA ARG A 352 4.53 -12.54 13.18
C ARG A 352 4.48 -11.05 12.82
N THR A 353 5.52 -10.28 13.14
CA THR A 353 5.66 -8.86 12.75
C THR A 353 6.09 -8.64 11.29
N ASN A 354 6.29 -9.72 10.53
CA ASN A 354 6.58 -9.73 9.10
C ASN A 354 5.87 -10.92 8.45
N LEU A 355 4.54 -10.94 8.53
CA LEU A 355 3.74 -12.06 8.08
C LEU A 355 2.69 -11.58 7.07
N PHE A 356 2.55 -12.31 5.96
CA PHE A 356 1.41 -12.20 5.06
C PHE A 356 0.38 -13.25 5.48
N GLN A 357 -0.82 -12.84 5.85
CA GLN A 357 -1.91 -13.76 6.19
C GLN A 357 -2.29 -14.59 4.98
N TRP A 358 -2.27 -14.00 3.79
CA TRP A 358 -2.59 -14.62 2.51
C TRP A 358 -3.99 -15.22 2.51
N ALA A 359 -4.94 -14.42 3.00
CA ALA A 359 -6.35 -14.76 3.19
C ALA A 359 -7.26 -13.59 2.78
N ASN A 360 -8.44 -13.89 2.27
CA ASN A 360 -9.45 -12.88 2.00
C ASN A 360 -10.05 -12.30 3.30
N VAL A 361 -10.85 -11.26 3.17
CA VAL A 361 -11.44 -10.54 4.33
C VAL A 361 -12.28 -11.44 5.24
N PHE A 362 -12.91 -12.48 4.70
CA PHE A 362 -13.81 -13.36 5.45
C PHE A 362 -13.06 -14.42 6.26
N ASP A 363 -11.85 -14.77 5.83
CA ASP A 363 -11.00 -15.77 6.49
C ASP A 363 -9.87 -15.12 7.31
N TYR A 364 -9.65 -13.82 7.16
CA TYR A 364 -8.54 -13.10 7.81
C TYR A 364 -8.48 -13.33 9.32
N LYS A 365 -9.60 -13.17 10.03
CA LYS A 365 -9.66 -13.37 11.49
C LYS A 365 -9.22 -14.77 11.90
N SER A 366 -9.69 -15.80 11.18
CA SER A 366 -9.29 -17.19 11.43
C SER A 366 -7.77 -17.37 11.28
N VAL A 367 -7.16 -16.76 10.29
CA VAL A 367 -5.71 -16.85 10.10
C VAL A 367 -4.96 -16.02 11.14
N ALA A 368 -5.30 -14.75 11.29
CA ALA A 368 -4.55 -13.85 12.15
C ALA A 368 -4.72 -14.18 13.64
N VAL A 369 -5.97 -14.43 14.08
CA VAL A 369 -6.31 -14.63 15.49
C VAL A 369 -6.30 -16.10 15.88
N ASP A 370 -7.00 -16.97 15.12
CA ASP A 370 -7.14 -18.37 15.55
C ASP A 370 -5.87 -19.19 15.27
N GLN A 371 -5.17 -18.93 14.16
CA GLN A 371 -3.95 -19.63 13.81
C GLN A 371 -2.68 -18.97 14.40
N TYR A 372 -2.50 -17.67 14.15
CA TYR A 372 -1.27 -16.96 14.55
C TYR A 372 -1.34 -16.29 15.91
N LYS A 373 -2.50 -16.27 16.56
CA LYS A 373 -2.70 -15.67 17.87
C LYS A 373 -2.20 -14.24 17.96
N PHE A 374 -2.48 -13.44 16.91
CA PHE A 374 -1.95 -12.09 16.78
C PHE A 374 -3.05 -11.06 16.56
N LYS A 375 -2.97 -9.96 17.27
CA LYS A 375 -3.77 -8.74 17.08
C LYS A 375 -2.83 -7.54 17.06
N ASP A 376 -3.13 -6.56 16.23
CA ASP A 376 -2.17 -5.49 15.92
C ASP A 376 -2.07 -4.44 17.03
N TYR A 377 -3.18 -3.99 17.61
CA TYR A 377 -3.16 -2.93 18.62
C TYR A 377 -4.31 -3.03 19.62
N LYS A 378 -4.11 -2.36 20.76
CA LYS A 378 -5.14 -2.16 21.77
C LYS A 378 -5.79 -0.79 21.58
N HIS A 379 -7.08 -0.77 21.36
CA HIS A 379 -7.85 0.47 21.18
C HIS A 379 -7.95 1.24 22.51
N THR A 380 -7.52 2.50 22.52
CA THR A 380 -7.39 3.28 23.74
C THR A 380 -8.73 3.53 24.43
N TRP A 381 -9.80 3.73 23.66
CA TRP A 381 -11.12 4.07 24.22
C TRP A 381 -11.84 2.85 24.76
N THR A 382 -11.80 1.74 24.08
CA THR A 382 -12.55 0.55 24.44
C THR A 382 -11.72 -0.52 25.14
N GLY A 383 -10.41 -0.51 24.94
CA GLY A 383 -9.53 -1.57 25.42
C GLY A 383 -9.55 -2.84 24.56
N ALA A 384 -10.39 -2.90 23.52
CA ALA A 384 -10.42 -4.02 22.58
C ALA A 384 -9.10 -4.14 21.82
N PHE A 385 -8.67 -5.36 21.56
CA PHE A 385 -7.52 -5.63 20.69
C PHE A 385 -8.00 -5.85 19.26
N LEU A 386 -7.49 -5.04 18.34
CA LEU A 386 -8.04 -4.89 16.99
C LEU A 386 -7.02 -5.21 15.90
N PRO A 387 -7.49 -5.47 14.66
CA PRO A 387 -6.62 -5.57 13.49
C PRO A 387 -6.16 -4.19 13.03
N LYS A 388 -5.13 -4.18 12.18
CA LYS A 388 -4.69 -3.00 11.43
C LYS A 388 -4.50 -3.42 9.98
N ILE A 389 -5.46 -3.11 9.15
CA ILE A 389 -5.46 -3.47 7.73
C ILE A 389 -4.68 -2.45 6.92
N GLN A 390 -3.94 -2.91 5.89
CA GLN A 390 -2.99 -2.06 5.18
C GLN A 390 -3.28 -1.93 3.68
N HIS A 391 -3.02 -2.96 2.87
CA HIS A 391 -3.05 -2.88 1.41
C HIS A 391 -3.62 -4.15 0.78
N PRO A 392 -4.85 -4.57 1.08
CA PRO A 392 -5.40 -5.86 0.68
C PRO A 392 -5.89 -5.91 -0.78
N GLU A 393 -5.21 -5.23 -1.72
CA GLU A 393 -5.68 -5.14 -3.10
C GLU A 393 -5.70 -6.50 -3.79
N VAL A 394 -4.70 -7.37 -3.55
CA VAL A 394 -4.63 -8.70 -4.18
C VAL A 394 -5.69 -9.62 -3.62
N GLU A 395 -5.84 -9.67 -2.31
CA GLU A 395 -6.86 -10.49 -1.65
C GLU A 395 -8.27 -10.02 -2.00
N THR A 396 -8.45 -8.72 -2.17
CA THR A 396 -9.70 -8.13 -2.63
C THR A 396 -10.01 -8.52 -4.08
N PHE A 397 -8.97 -8.60 -4.92
CA PHE A 397 -9.14 -8.95 -6.33
C PHE A 397 -9.53 -10.40 -6.56
N TRP A 398 -9.16 -11.33 -5.64
CA TRP A 398 -9.52 -12.74 -5.75
C TRP A 398 -11.03 -12.94 -5.79
N GLY A 399 -11.47 -13.84 -6.68
CA GLY A 399 -12.89 -14.13 -6.88
C GLY A 399 -13.67 -13.00 -7.57
N SER A 400 -13.04 -11.90 -7.95
CA SER A 400 -13.70 -10.84 -8.72
C SER A 400 -14.11 -11.29 -10.12
N LYS A 401 -15.02 -10.56 -10.77
CA LYS A 401 -15.41 -10.86 -12.16
C LYS A 401 -14.22 -10.75 -13.12
N HIS A 402 -13.36 -9.77 -12.93
CA HIS A 402 -12.18 -9.57 -13.77
C HIS A 402 -11.15 -10.67 -13.56
N GLU A 403 -10.90 -11.08 -12.31
CA GLU A 403 -9.96 -12.16 -12.01
C GLU A 403 -10.44 -13.50 -12.63
N ARG A 404 -11.75 -13.81 -12.50
CA ARG A 404 -12.35 -15.00 -13.14
C ARG A 404 -12.33 -14.96 -14.67
N ALA A 405 -12.31 -13.76 -15.25
CA ALA A 405 -12.15 -13.57 -16.69
C ALA A 405 -10.68 -13.63 -17.15
N GLY A 406 -9.73 -13.92 -16.25
CA GLY A 406 -8.31 -14.03 -16.56
C GLY A 406 -7.58 -12.69 -16.68
N VAL A 407 -8.20 -11.59 -16.23
CA VAL A 407 -7.57 -10.27 -16.18
C VAL A 407 -6.57 -10.24 -15.03
N GLU A 408 -5.41 -9.65 -15.26
CA GLU A 408 -4.38 -9.44 -14.25
C GLU A 408 -4.18 -7.94 -13.96
N CYS A 409 -3.47 -7.61 -12.89
CA CYS A 409 -3.19 -6.21 -12.49
C CYS A 409 -2.59 -5.38 -13.63
N LYS A 410 -1.66 -5.97 -14.40
CA LYS A 410 -1.00 -5.29 -15.53
C LYS A 410 -1.96 -4.85 -16.62
N ASP A 411 -3.06 -5.58 -16.83
CA ASP A 411 -3.98 -5.30 -17.94
C ASP A 411 -4.73 -3.98 -17.72
N CYS A 412 -4.90 -3.59 -16.47
CA CYS A 412 -5.52 -2.33 -16.08
C CYS A 412 -4.48 -1.23 -15.74
N HIS A 413 -3.40 -1.58 -15.02
CA HIS A 413 -2.45 -0.61 -14.48
C HIS A 413 -1.19 -0.43 -15.32
N MET A 414 -0.88 -1.38 -16.21
CA MET A 414 0.31 -1.39 -17.07
C MET A 414 -0.07 -1.76 -18.51
N PRO A 415 -0.99 -1.02 -19.16
CA PRO A 415 -1.49 -1.41 -20.46
C PRO A 415 -0.37 -1.47 -21.53
N LYS A 416 -0.65 -2.22 -22.57
CA LYS A 416 0.21 -2.25 -23.74
C LYS A 416 0.11 -0.93 -24.51
N VAL A 417 1.24 -0.38 -24.85
CA VAL A 417 1.35 0.83 -25.68
C VAL A 417 2.08 0.50 -26.98
N LYS A 418 1.73 1.20 -28.04
CA LYS A 418 2.32 1.01 -29.37
C LYS A 418 3.13 2.24 -29.75
N GLU A 419 4.40 2.04 -30.09
CA GLU A 419 5.27 3.08 -30.61
C GLU A 419 4.92 3.42 -32.08
N PRO A 420 5.33 4.59 -32.57
CA PRO A 420 5.11 4.96 -33.98
C PRO A 420 5.70 3.95 -34.99
N ASN A 421 6.77 3.26 -34.62
CA ASN A 421 7.40 2.19 -35.43
C ASN A 421 6.63 0.86 -35.39
N GLY A 422 5.49 0.81 -34.68
CA GLY A 422 4.64 -0.37 -34.55
C GLY A 422 5.02 -1.31 -33.42
N LYS A 423 6.13 -1.11 -32.72
CA LYS A 423 6.55 -1.94 -31.58
C LYS A 423 5.57 -1.78 -30.42
N VAL A 424 5.14 -2.91 -29.87
CA VAL A 424 4.24 -2.96 -28.71
C VAL A 424 5.02 -3.38 -27.47
N TRP A 425 4.82 -2.66 -26.36
CA TRP A 425 5.43 -2.97 -25.07
C TRP A 425 4.49 -2.61 -23.92
N THR A 426 4.76 -3.14 -22.74
CA THR A 426 3.96 -2.89 -21.53
C THR A 426 4.52 -1.66 -20.81
N THR A 427 3.68 -0.64 -20.61
CA THR A 427 4.09 0.55 -19.83
C THR A 427 4.31 0.19 -18.36
N HIS A 428 5.33 0.77 -17.76
CA HIS A 428 5.64 0.62 -16.34
C HIS A 428 5.23 1.85 -15.50
N ALA A 429 4.37 2.70 -16.04
CA ALA A 429 3.87 3.87 -15.33
C ALA A 429 2.95 3.53 -14.15
N GLN A 430 2.33 2.36 -14.17
CA GLN A 430 1.49 1.80 -13.10
C GLN A 430 0.44 2.80 -12.57
N LYS A 431 -0.22 3.48 -13.50
CA LYS A 431 -1.24 4.47 -13.22
C LYS A 431 -2.62 3.83 -13.01
N SER A 432 -3.51 4.57 -12.37
CA SER A 432 -4.93 4.23 -12.36
C SER A 432 -5.45 4.09 -13.80
N PRO A 433 -6.22 3.03 -14.12
CA PRO A 433 -6.81 2.84 -15.45
C PRO A 433 -7.74 3.99 -15.86
N ARG A 434 -8.21 4.77 -14.92
CA ARG A 434 -9.01 5.99 -15.15
C ARG A 434 -8.34 6.99 -16.11
N TYR A 435 -7.02 7.02 -16.15
CA TYR A 435 -6.26 7.90 -17.04
C TYR A 435 -5.92 7.29 -18.41
N ARG A 436 -6.30 6.01 -18.61
CA ARG A 436 -5.97 5.25 -19.82
C ARG A 436 -7.11 4.31 -20.21
N ILE A 437 -8.33 4.81 -20.17
CA ILE A 437 -9.55 4.02 -20.45
C ILE A 437 -9.49 3.30 -21.80
N LYS A 438 -8.97 3.96 -22.85
CA LYS A 438 -8.85 3.37 -24.19
C LYS A 438 -7.94 2.15 -24.22
N GLU A 439 -6.79 2.26 -23.56
CA GLU A 439 -5.76 1.23 -23.55
C GLU A 439 -6.04 0.14 -22.51
N THR A 440 -7.02 0.35 -21.63
CA THR A 440 -7.42 -0.59 -20.57
C THR A 440 -8.83 -1.11 -20.78
N CYS A 441 -9.86 -0.44 -20.29
CA CYS A 441 -11.23 -0.91 -20.31
C CYS A 441 -11.74 -1.23 -21.72
N LEU A 442 -11.51 -0.34 -22.69
CA LEU A 442 -12.05 -0.48 -24.04
C LEU A 442 -11.32 -1.52 -24.89
N THR A 443 -10.25 -2.11 -24.42
CA THR A 443 -9.62 -3.26 -25.10
C THR A 443 -10.48 -4.53 -25.03
N CYS A 444 -11.29 -4.66 -23.96
CA CYS A 444 -12.24 -5.75 -23.74
C CYS A 444 -13.69 -5.29 -23.91
N HIS A 445 -14.05 -4.14 -23.35
CA HIS A 445 -15.39 -3.56 -23.40
C HIS A 445 -15.56 -2.65 -24.63
N LYS A 446 -15.54 -3.25 -25.81
CA LYS A 446 -15.49 -2.53 -27.08
C LYS A 446 -16.76 -1.72 -27.41
N ASP A 447 -17.87 -2.12 -26.82
CA ASP A 447 -19.16 -1.45 -27.02
C ASP A 447 -19.34 -0.23 -26.11
N TRP A 448 -18.39 0.03 -25.21
CA TRP A 448 -18.45 1.17 -24.32
C TRP A 448 -17.72 2.38 -24.90
N SER A 449 -18.19 3.55 -24.55
CA SER A 449 -17.42 4.81 -24.66
C SER A 449 -16.55 5.01 -23.42
N GLU A 450 -15.54 5.86 -23.52
CA GLU A 450 -14.74 6.29 -22.36
C GLU A 450 -15.60 6.88 -21.25
N LYS A 451 -16.65 7.63 -21.63
CA LYS A 451 -17.59 8.24 -20.69
C LYS A 451 -18.39 7.20 -19.90
N GLU A 452 -18.82 6.14 -20.55
CA GLU A 452 -19.55 5.05 -19.90
C GLU A 452 -18.65 4.26 -18.95
N ALA A 453 -17.41 3.96 -19.36
CA ALA A 453 -16.44 3.32 -18.50
C ALA A 453 -16.15 4.15 -17.24
N LEU A 454 -15.91 5.45 -17.39
CA LEU A 454 -15.71 6.36 -16.26
C LEU A 454 -16.94 6.45 -15.36
N TYR A 455 -18.13 6.51 -15.95
CA TYR A 455 -19.39 6.54 -15.20
C TYR A 455 -19.56 5.27 -14.35
N LEU A 456 -19.25 4.10 -14.90
CA LEU A 456 -19.33 2.84 -14.16
C LEU A 456 -18.33 2.78 -13.01
N ILE A 457 -17.09 3.22 -13.24
CA ILE A 457 -16.09 3.33 -12.16
C ILE A 457 -16.62 4.25 -11.05
N ASP A 458 -17.09 5.44 -11.41
CA ASP A 458 -17.60 6.42 -10.44
C ASP A 458 -18.83 5.90 -9.69
N SER A 459 -19.72 5.22 -10.39
CA SER A 459 -20.93 4.64 -9.79
C SER A 459 -20.60 3.59 -8.74
N ILE A 460 -19.68 2.67 -9.05
CA ILE A 460 -19.22 1.63 -8.12
C ILE A 460 -18.53 2.26 -6.92
N GLN A 461 -17.56 3.14 -7.16
CA GLN A 461 -16.78 3.76 -6.10
C GLN A 461 -17.64 4.64 -5.18
N ASN A 462 -18.60 5.39 -5.74
CA ASN A 462 -19.49 6.22 -4.93
C ASN A 462 -20.48 5.39 -4.10
N TYR A 463 -20.99 4.29 -4.66
CA TYR A 463 -21.82 3.37 -3.90
C TYR A 463 -21.06 2.77 -2.71
N ILE A 464 -19.85 2.25 -2.95
CA ILE A 464 -19.04 1.64 -1.89
C ILE A 464 -18.61 2.70 -0.86
N ARG A 465 -18.21 3.90 -1.29
CA ARG A 465 -17.89 5.01 -0.38
C ARG A 465 -19.05 5.35 0.55
N GLY A 466 -20.27 5.44 0.02
CA GLY A 466 -21.47 5.65 0.83
C GLY A 466 -21.70 4.52 1.85
N LYS A 467 -21.40 3.29 1.46
CA LYS A 467 -21.53 2.12 2.36
C LYS A 467 -20.42 2.07 3.42
N ILE A 468 -19.18 2.41 3.08
CA ILE A 468 -18.07 2.62 4.03
C ILE A 468 -18.49 3.61 5.11
N MET A 469 -19.03 4.76 4.71
CA MET A 469 -19.48 5.78 5.67
C MET A 469 -20.62 5.30 6.56
N LYS A 470 -21.54 4.51 6.02
CA LYS A 470 -22.61 3.93 6.82
C LYS A 470 -22.05 2.95 7.86
N ALA A 471 -21.13 2.08 7.49
CA ALA A 471 -20.45 1.17 8.40
C ALA A 471 -19.71 1.95 9.49
N GLU A 472 -18.98 2.97 9.12
CA GLU A 472 -18.26 3.87 10.01
C GLU A 472 -19.18 4.54 11.04
N HIS A 473 -20.36 4.98 10.61
CA HIS A 473 -21.34 5.57 11.52
C HIS A 473 -21.74 4.58 12.62
N HIS A 474 -22.11 3.35 12.23
CA HIS A 474 -22.53 2.33 13.21
C HIS A 474 -21.39 1.86 14.10
N LEU A 475 -20.19 1.71 13.55
CA LEU A 475 -19.01 1.34 14.32
C LEU A 475 -18.64 2.43 15.35
N ALA A 476 -18.73 3.71 14.97
CA ALA A 476 -18.49 4.82 15.88
C ALA A 476 -19.51 4.83 17.04
N ASP A 477 -20.79 4.60 16.73
CA ASP A 477 -21.82 4.47 17.75
C ASP A 477 -21.60 3.26 18.66
N PHE A 478 -21.14 2.14 18.10
CA PHE A 478 -20.81 0.95 18.87
C PHE A 478 -19.66 1.19 19.86
N ILE A 479 -18.60 1.86 19.43
CA ILE A 479 -17.50 2.27 20.32
C ILE A 479 -18.03 3.12 21.49
N ASP A 480 -18.93 4.07 21.22
CA ASP A 480 -19.56 4.87 22.28
C ASP A 480 -20.38 4.02 23.26
N TRP A 481 -21.10 3.01 22.76
CA TRP A 481 -21.85 2.11 23.64
C TRP A 481 -20.95 1.20 24.47
N ILE A 482 -19.81 0.75 23.94
CA ILE A 482 -18.81 0.01 24.73
C ILE A 482 -18.30 0.90 25.86
N ASN A 483 -17.92 2.14 25.58
CA ASN A 483 -17.48 3.08 26.61
C ASN A 483 -18.54 3.31 27.68
N ARG A 484 -19.79 3.56 27.29
CA ARG A 484 -20.91 3.72 28.24
C ARG A 484 -21.11 2.48 29.10
N ALA A 485 -21.00 1.30 28.53
CA ALA A 485 -21.12 0.03 29.21
C ALA A 485 -20.04 -0.14 30.29
N GLN A 486 -18.77 0.13 29.93
CA GLN A 486 -17.65 0.12 30.87
C GLN A 486 -17.86 1.10 32.02
N TRP A 487 -18.23 2.34 31.71
CA TRP A 487 -18.44 3.38 32.75
C TRP A 487 -19.66 3.12 33.63
N SER A 488 -20.65 2.40 33.14
CA SER A 488 -21.87 2.10 33.91
C SER A 488 -21.64 1.14 35.07
N GLY A 489 -20.62 0.28 34.97
CA GLY A 489 -20.37 -0.81 35.91
C GLY A 489 -21.49 -1.87 35.96
N LYS A 490 -22.47 -1.82 35.04
CA LYS A 490 -23.64 -2.72 35.01
C LYS A 490 -23.47 -3.92 34.08
N VAL A 491 -22.46 -3.90 33.22
CA VAL A 491 -22.23 -4.91 32.20
C VAL A 491 -21.14 -5.87 32.68
N SER A 492 -21.41 -7.17 32.62
CA SER A 492 -20.43 -8.19 33.01
C SER A 492 -19.24 -8.25 32.05
N GLU A 493 -18.11 -8.76 32.54
CA GLU A 493 -16.89 -8.95 31.75
C GLU A 493 -17.14 -9.85 30.54
N ASP A 494 -17.94 -10.90 30.64
CA ASP A 494 -18.30 -11.80 29.54
C ASP A 494 -19.02 -11.06 28.38
N ILE A 495 -19.92 -10.13 28.76
CA ILE A 495 -20.63 -9.32 27.75
C ILE A 495 -19.68 -8.31 27.11
N LEU A 496 -18.78 -7.71 27.89
CA LEU A 496 -17.75 -6.81 27.36
C LEU A 496 -16.78 -7.56 26.43
N ALA A 497 -16.37 -8.77 26.79
CA ALA A 497 -15.52 -9.61 25.95
C ALA A 497 -16.19 -9.91 24.59
N LYS A 498 -17.47 -10.25 24.59
CA LYS A 498 -18.27 -10.41 23.36
C LYS A 498 -18.37 -9.11 22.56
N ALA A 499 -18.53 -7.98 23.23
CA ALA A 499 -18.55 -6.68 22.57
C ALA A 499 -17.21 -6.35 21.91
N TYR A 500 -16.08 -6.69 22.54
CA TYR A 500 -14.76 -6.53 21.95
C TYR A 500 -14.54 -7.42 20.72
N ASP A 501 -15.06 -8.64 20.74
CA ASP A 501 -14.97 -9.55 19.60
C ASP A 501 -15.83 -9.06 18.41
N LEU A 502 -17.04 -8.57 18.69
CA LEU A 502 -17.88 -7.91 17.68
C LEU A 502 -17.25 -6.60 17.16
N GLN A 503 -16.53 -5.86 18.01
CA GLN A 503 -15.80 -4.67 17.59
C GLN A 503 -14.63 -5.06 16.66
N TYR A 504 -13.95 -6.18 16.93
CA TYR A 504 -12.92 -6.70 16.04
C TYR A 504 -13.51 -6.97 14.65
N ASP A 505 -14.61 -7.71 14.58
CA ASP A 505 -15.27 -8.05 13.32
C ASP A 505 -15.77 -6.79 12.58
N ALA A 506 -16.43 -5.89 13.28
CA ALA A 506 -16.92 -4.65 12.69
C ALA A 506 -15.77 -3.79 12.16
N THR A 507 -14.66 -3.71 12.90
CA THR A 507 -13.46 -2.96 12.49
C THR A 507 -12.80 -3.62 11.28
N LEU A 508 -12.58 -4.94 11.31
CA LEU A 508 -11.98 -5.70 10.21
C LEU A 508 -12.75 -5.48 8.91
N TYR A 509 -14.07 -5.73 8.93
CA TYR A 509 -14.91 -5.65 7.75
C TYR A 509 -15.09 -4.23 7.20
N TRP A 510 -14.89 -3.22 8.02
CA TRP A 510 -14.90 -1.81 7.59
C TRP A 510 -13.52 -1.35 7.13
N GLU A 511 -12.46 -1.63 7.92
CA GLU A 511 -11.12 -1.13 7.67
C GLU A 511 -10.53 -1.70 6.38
N TRP A 512 -10.84 -2.95 6.04
CA TRP A 512 -10.42 -3.59 4.79
C TRP A 512 -10.71 -2.74 3.56
N TRP A 513 -11.90 -2.19 3.48
CA TRP A 513 -12.35 -1.37 2.34
C TRP A 513 -11.96 0.11 2.44
N THR A 514 -11.47 0.53 3.58
CA THR A 514 -10.86 1.86 3.74
C THR A 514 -9.38 1.84 3.44
N ALA A 515 -8.72 0.72 3.66
CA ALA A 515 -7.30 0.51 3.42
C ALA A 515 -7.00 0.16 1.94
N GLU A 516 -7.90 -0.58 1.31
CA GLU A 516 -7.86 -0.96 -0.10
C GLU A 516 -8.05 0.28 -1.00
N ASN A 517 -7.21 0.44 -2.03
CA ASN A 517 -7.10 1.69 -2.78
C ASN A 517 -8.08 1.84 -3.96
N SER A 518 -8.83 0.79 -4.33
CA SER A 518 -9.80 0.88 -5.44
C SER A 518 -11.17 1.42 -5.03
N VAL A 519 -11.39 1.65 -3.74
CA VAL A 519 -12.72 2.00 -3.18
C VAL A 519 -13.77 0.95 -3.61
N GLY A 520 -13.40 -0.33 -3.47
CA GLY A 520 -14.24 -1.47 -3.79
C GLY A 520 -14.40 -1.79 -5.28
N PHE A 521 -13.71 -1.10 -6.17
CA PHE A 521 -13.80 -1.38 -7.61
C PHE A 521 -13.22 -2.75 -7.97
N HIS A 522 -12.19 -3.21 -7.28
CA HIS A 522 -11.58 -4.52 -7.50
C HIS A 522 -12.60 -5.66 -7.29
N ASN A 523 -13.44 -5.57 -6.25
CA ASN A 523 -14.49 -6.56 -5.98
C ASN A 523 -15.70 -5.93 -5.28
N PRO A 524 -16.62 -5.30 -6.03
CA PRO A 524 -17.77 -4.61 -5.45
C PRO A 524 -18.73 -5.53 -4.69
N GLN A 525 -18.75 -6.83 -5.03
CA GLN A 525 -19.61 -7.80 -4.38
C GLN A 525 -19.14 -8.06 -2.94
N ASP A 526 -17.88 -8.38 -2.76
CA ASP A 526 -17.30 -8.64 -1.44
C ASP A 526 -17.28 -7.37 -0.60
N ALA A 527 -17.04 -6.20 -1.22
CA ALA A 527 -17.14 -4.91 -0.54
C ALA A 527 -18.52 -4.68 0.07
N ARG A 528 -19.57 -4.96 -0.71
CA ARG A 528 -20.95 -4.82 -0.24
C ARG A 528 -21.25 -5.76 0.92
N GLU A 529 -20.84 -7.00 0.82
CA GLU A 529 -21.08 -8.01 1.85
C GLU A 529 -20.30 -7.71 3.12
N SER A 530 -19.01 -7.51 3.02
CA SER A 530 -18.14 -7.20 4.15
C SER A 530 -18.61 -5.97 4.93
N LEU A 531 -18.91 -4.87 4.23
CA LEU A 531 -19.44 -3.66 4.88
C LEU A 531 -20.84 -3.86 5.49
N THR A 532 -21.64 -4.81 4.98
CA THR A 532 -22.89 -5.21 5.64
C THR A 532 -22.60 -5.92 6.94
N ARG A 533 -21.68 -6.88 6.94
CA ARG A 533 -21.26 -7.60 8.17
C ARG A 533 -20.70 -6.63 9.23
N SER A 534 -19.95 -5.60 8.83
CA SER A 534 -19.50 -4.56 9.75
C SER A 534 -20.64 -3.83 10.42
N ILE A 535 -21.67 -3.46 9.65
CA ILE A 535 -22.87 -2.80 10.17
C ILE A 535 -23.63 -3.74 11.11
N ASP A 536 -23.83 -4.98 10.71
CA ASP A 536 -24.60 -5.97 11.47
C ASP A 536 -23.91 -6.28 12.82
N ALA A 537 -22.58 -6.50 12.82
CA ALA A 537 -21.80 -6.70 14.04
C ALA A 537 -21.89 -5.49 14.98
N SER A 538 -21.81 -4.28 14.44
CA SER A 538 -21.96 -3.04 15.22
C SER A 538 -23.35 -2.93 15.87
N LEU A 539 -24.40 -3.21 15.12
CA LEU A 539 -25.78 -3.15 15.60
C LEU A 539 -26.08 -4.26 16.61
N GLU A 540 -25.56 -5.46 16.39
CA GLU A 540 -25.67 -6.57 17.34
C GLU A 540 -25.04 -6.18 18.68
N GLY A 541 -23.80 -5.68 18.65
CA GLY A 541 -23.10 -5.23 19.85
C GLY A 541 -23.83 -4.09 20.59
N ILE A 542 -24.32 -3.11 19.87
CA ILE A 542 -25.13 -2.01 20.44
C ILE A 542 -26.37 -2.56 21.14
N ASN A 543 -27.11 -3.44 20.49
CA ASN A 543 -28.34 -4.01 21.05
C ASN A 543 -28.05 -4.89 22.29
N MET A 544 -26.98 -5.68 22.25
CA MET A 544 -26.52 -6.49 23.37
C MET A 544 -26.16 -5.63 24.58
N LEU A 545 -25.40 -4.56 24.38
CA LEU A 545 -25.01 -3.64 25.47
C LEU A 545 -26.20 -2.87 26.04
N LYS A 546 -27.10 -2.37 25.18
CA LYS A 546 -28.34 -1.71 25.63
C LYS A 546 -29.17 -2.61 26.51
N LYS A 547 -29.35 -3.86 26.08
CA LYS A 547 -30.09 -4.86 26.88
C LYS A 547 -29.44 -5.12 28.23
N ALA A 548 -28.10 -5.29 28.25
CA ALA A 548 -27.35 -5.53 29.48
C ALA A 548 -27.41 -4.33 30.47
N MET A 549 -27.44 -3.12 29.94
CA MET A 549 -27.55 -1.90 30.74
C MET A 549 -28.98 -1.58 31.19
N GLY A 550 -29.98 -2.33 30.74
CA GLY A 550 -31.39 -2.02 31.00
C GLY A 550 -31.87 -0.74 30.31
N VAL A 551 -31.20 -0.30 29.25
CA VAL A 551 -31.65 0.85 28.48
C VAL A 551 -32.83 0.43 27.62
N ASP A 552 -33.96 1.11 27.81
CA ASP A 552 -35.25 0.73 27.24
C ASP A 552 -35.20 0.63 25.72
N VAL A 553 -35.59 -0.51 25.20
CA VAL A 553 -35.63 -0.81 23.75
C VAL A 553 -36.73 0.01 23.04
N ILE A 554 -37.53 0.78 23.78
CA ILE A 554 -38.57 1.65 23.22
C ILE A 554 -38.01 2.61 22.19
N MET A 555 -36.80 3.13 22.39
CA MET A 555 -36.14 3.98 21.38
C MET A 555 -35.77 3.25 20.09
N ALA A 556 -35.53 1.94 20.16
CA ALA A 556 -35.28 1.13 18.94
C ALA A 556 -36.60 0.81 18.18
N LYS A 557 -37.73 0.81 18.86
CA LYS A 557 -39.04 0.69 18.22
C LYS A 557 -39.48 1.98 17.55
N VAL A 558 -39.17 3.13 18.14
CA VAL A 558 -39.48 4.45 17.54
C VAL A 558 -38.72 4.65 16.22
N GLY A 559 -37.51 4.13 16.11
CA GLY A 559 -36.77 4.14 14.84
C GLY A 559 -37.30 3.16 13.77
N ARG A 560 -38.18 2.21 14.16
CA ARG A 560 -38.84 1.25 13.27
C ARG A 560 -40.30 1.60 12.97
N GLU A 561 -40.91 2.49 13.74
CA GLU A 561 -42.19 3.05 13.32
C GLU A 561 -41.96 3.83 12.03
N LYS A 562 -42.54 3.27 10.99
CA LYS A 562 -42.58 3.73 9.60
C LYS A 562 -42.00 5.12 9.46
N SER A 563 -40.77 5.19 9.00
CA SER A 563 -40.26 6.44 8.43
C SER A 563 -41.39 6.99 7.53
N THR A 564 -42.04 8.05 7.98
CA THR A 564 -42.96 8.82 7.15
C THR A 564 -42.20 9.55 6.05
N THR A 565 -40.88 9.41 6.02
CA THR A 565 -40.07 9.77 4.88
C THR A 565 -40.43 8.84 3.72
N PRO A 566 -40.95 9.36 2.63
CA PRO A 566 -41.25 8.58 1.45
C PRO A 566 -40.02 7.75 1.07
N THR A 567 -40.23 6.47 0.76
CA THR A 567 -39.18 5.64 0.16
C THR A 567 -38.51 6.46 -0.92
N PRO A 568 -37.19 6.65 -0.90
CA PRO A 568 -36.52 7.40 -1.95
C PRO A 568 -36.98 6.85 -3.30
N PRO A 569 -37.43 7.69 -4.23
CA PRO A 569 -37.83 7.21 -5.54
C PRO A 569 -36.67 6.42 -6.13
N THR A 570 -37.00 5.31 -6.81
CA THR A 570 -35.99 4.57 -7.58
C THR A 570 -35.34 5.53 -8.60
N PRO A 571 -34.12 5.27 -9.07
CA PRO A 571 -33.43 6.13 -10.03
C PRO A 571 -34.30 6.54 -11.22
N ASN A 572 -35.25 5.69 -11.62
CA ASN A 572 -36.21 5.96 -12.70
C ASN A 572 -37.42 6.85 -12.30
N GLN A 573 -37.59 7.12 -11.01
CA GLN A 573 -38.68 7.93 -10.45
C GLN A 573 -38.21 9.32 -9.98
N LEU A 574 -36.91 9.57 -10.07
CA LEU A 574 -36.37 10.91 -9.77
C LEU A 574 -36.67 11.85 -10.94
N PRO A 575 -37.24 13.03 -10.67
CA PRO A 575 -37.38 14.01 -11.71
C PRO A 575 -36.01 14.35 -12.29
N PRO A 576 -35.89 14.52 -13.60
CA PRO A 576 -34.64 14.91 -14.21
C PRO A 576 -34.19 16.23 -13.57
N GLY A 577 -32.97 16.24 -13.05
CA GLY A 577 -32.34 17.46 -12.55
C GLY A 577 -32.19 18.51 -13.65
N PRO A 578 -31.90 19.76 -13.31
CA PRO A 578 -31.63 20.80 -14.30
C PRO A 578 -30.61 20.29 -15.33
N ALA A 579 -30.96 20.41 -16.60
CA ALA A 579 -30.17 19.94 -17.74
C ALA A 579 -30.08 18.40 -17.90
N GLY A 580 -31.11 17.65 -17.50
CA GLY A 580 -31.16 16.18 -17.70
C GLY A 580 -30.20 15.36 -16.85
N LYS A 581 -29.67 15.92 -15.78
CA LYS A 581 -28.79 15.22 -14.84
C LYS A 581 -29.60 14.55 -13.73
N PRO A 582 -29.25 13.31 -13.33
CA PRO A 582 -29.91 12.65 -12.20
C PRO A 582 -29.75 13.46 -10.92
N THR A 583 -30.83 13.65 -10.17
CA THR A 583 -30.82 14.34 -8.88
C THR A 583 -30.36 13.48 -7.71
N ALA A 584 -29.83 12.30 -7.98
CA ALA A 584 -29.37 11.35 -6.95
C ALA A 584 -28.21 11.87 -6.05
N GLY A 585 -27.63 13.03 -6.38
CA GLY A 585 -26.51 13.59 -5.63
C GLY A 585 -26.86 14.46 -4.42
N THR A 586 -28.13 14.85 -4.24
CA THR A 586 -28.48 15.91 -3.28
C THR A 586 -28.42 15.45 -1.80
N ARG A 587 -28.70 14.18 -1.51
CA ARG A 587 -28.66 13.67 -0.12
C ARG A 587 -27.26 13.28 0.34
N ALA A 588 -26.43 12.93 -0.58
CA ALA A 588 -25.06 12.58 -0.29
C ALA A 588 -24.18 13.83 -0.04
N LYS A 589 -24.59 14.96 -0.60
CA LYS A 589 -23.94 16.25 -0.44
C LYS A 589 -23.86 16.70 1.04
N ASP A 590 -24.93 16.43 1.79
CA ASP A 590 -25.02 16.85 3.19
C ASP A 590 -24.13 16.05 4.15
N ALA A 591 -23.76 14.82 3.76
CA ALA A 591 -22.99 13.92 4.61
C ALA A 591 -21.47 13.98 4.39
N LEU A 592 -21.02 14.38 3.19
CA LEU A 592 -19.61 14.32 2.79
C LEU A 592 -19.02 15.65 2.32
N GLY A 593 -19.81 16.72 2.33
CA GLY A 593 -19.42 17.98 1.71
C GLY A 593 -19.56 17.98 0.18
N GLU A 594 -19.68 19.17 -0.40
CA GLU A 594 -20.01 19.37 -1.81
C GLU A 594 -19.02 18.74 -2.81
N GLU A 595 -17.74 18.69 -2.45
CA GLU A 595 -16.69 18.22 -3.36
C GLU A 595 -16.69 16.70 -3.57
N ALA A 596 -17.06 15.93 -2.54
CA ALA A 596 -17.04 14.47 -2.60
C ALA A 596 -18.12 13.86 -3.50
N TRP A 597 -19.15 14.64 -3.82
CA TRP A 597 -20.35 14.18 -4.51
C TRP A 597 -20.64 14.92 -5.80
N LYS A 598 -19.76 15.81 -6.22
CA LYS A 598 -19.86 16.36 -7.58
C LYS A 598 -19.74 15.21 -8.56
N PRO A 599 -20.75 14.96 -9.40
CA PRO A 599 -20.58 13.99 -10.47
C PRO A 599 -19.35 14.40 -11.27
N TYR A 600 -18.51 13.41 -11.58
CA TYR A 600 -17.35 13.64 -12.44
C TYR A 600 -17.88 14.19 -13.78
N VAL A 601 -17.62 15.46 -14.03
CA VAL A 601 -17.81 16.07 -15.34
C VAL A 601 -16.46 16.09 -16.01
N PRO A 602 -16.23 15.31 -17.08
CA PRO A 602 -15.00 15.39 -17.83
C PRO A 602 -14.75 16.84 -18.24
N LYS A 603 -13.61 17.41 -17.90
CA LYS A 603 -13.20 18.67 -18.52
C LYS A 603 -13.05 18.40 -20.00
N LYS A 604 -13.72 19.24 -20.83
CA LYS A 604 -13.59 19.24 -22.28
C LYS A 604 -12.15 19.50 -22.70
#